data_022a8aaa49121a0020cd4f404ddb0dfd
#
_entry.id   022a8aaa49121a0020cd4f404ddb0dfd
#
_cell.length_a   1.000
_cell.length_b   1.000
_cell.length_c   1.000
_cell.angle_alpha   90.00
_cell.angle_beta   90.00
_cell.angle_gamma   90.00
#
_symmetry.space_group_name_H-M   'P 1'
#
loop_
_entity.id
_entity.type
_entity.pdbx_description
1 polymer ?
#
loop_
_entity_poly.entity_id
_entity_poly.type
_entity_poly.pdbx_seq_one_letter_code
_entity_poly.pdbx_strand_id
1 'polypeptide(L)'
;MNISVLVPVYNVEPYLAQCLESICSQTLRELEIVCVDDASTDGSLSILREFAERDPRVKVVQAPENGGLSRSRNLAMSHAVGEYLFLVDSDDWLETDLLEEMYRRAKALDADRLACGFRYYYESAPDREDRFLPEDMAPPEKGWLPCTPETIGKIHHGAGGMMIRRSIVEKHGIRFPEGVACEDLYFHYAVFPWCRRVCVVSRAAYVYRKRAGSITSGFASGSSLQSLDYLTVAELVLKEWKEAGILEEYRTAFLKMLVMGVRNIRKYAPHAVQKEVTRKVADMLRQENLYRPAEDNACLSRREGKLLKAWMGGKSGLDFSYYWKKMRKAGARLLRR
;
A
#
# COMPACT_ATOMS: atom_id res chain seq x y z
N MET A 1 9.15 16.53 -17.98
CA MET A 1 9.51 15.33 -17.19
C MET A 1 8.28 14.44 -17.09
N ASN A 2 8.42 13.16 -17.46
CA ASN A 2 7.26 12.25 -17.53
C ASN A 2 6.95 11.64 -16.16
N ILE A 3 7.97 11.13 -15.47
CA ILE A 3 7.83 10.45 -14.17
C ILE A 3 8.83 11.05 -13.18
N SER A 4 8.38 11.27 -11.94
CA SER A 4 9.24 11.43 -10.78
C SER A 4 9.24 10.10 -10.00
N VAL A 5 10.39 9.43 -9.96
CA VAL A 5 10.59 8.22 -9.16
C VAL A 5 10.99 8.65 -7.75
N LEU A 6 10.20 8.26 -6.76
CA LEU A 6 10.36 8.67 -5.36
C LEU A 6 10.98 7.53 -4.56
N VAL A 7 12.17 7.75 -4.00
CA VAL A 7 12.96 6.75 -3.29
C VAL A 7 13.27 7.25 -1.88
N PRO A 8 12.50 6.85 -0.86
CA PRO A 8 12.85 7.10 0.54
C PRO A 8 13.99 6.19 0.96
N VAL A 9 15.00 6.73 1.65
CA VAL A 9 16.24 6.02 2.02
C VAL A 9 16.52 6.21 3.50
N TYR A 10 16.65 5.10 4.24
CA TYR A 10 17.10 5.09 5.62
C TYR A 10 17.79 3.77 5.96
N ASN A 11 19.11 3.81 6.19
CA ASN A 11 19.91 2.65 6.61
C ASN A 11 19.67 1.41 5.74
N VAL A 12 19.90 1.55 4.43
CA VAL A 12 19.72 0.50 3.41
C VAL A 12 20.95 0.29 2.53
N GLU A 13 22.12 0.64 3.04
CA GLU A 13 23.43 0.54 2.34
C GLU A 13 23.59 -0.74 1.52
N PRO A 14 23.27 -1.96 2.03
CA PRO A 14 23.49 -3.20 1.28
C PRO A 14 22.61 -3.36 0.02
N TYR A 15 21.53 -2.60 -0.11
CA TYR A 15 20.49 -2.77 -1.14
C TYR A 15 20.39 -1.61 -2.11
N LEU A 16 20.77 -0.42 -1.65
CA LEU A 16 20.49 0.85 -2.33
C LEU A 16 21.11 0.93 -3.72
N ALA A 17 22.34 0.44 -3.88
CA ALA A 17 23.01 0.48 -5.19
C ALA A 17 22.23 -0.31 -6.26
N GLN A 18 21.73 -1.50 -5.93
CA GLN A 18 20.91 -2.29 -6.85
C GLN A 18 19.59 -1.60 -7.19
N CYS A 19 18.93 -0.99 -6.21
CA CYS A 19 17.73 -0.21 -6.43
C CYS A 19 17.98 0.92 -7.44
N LEU A 20 18.96 1.77 -7.17
CA LEU A 20 19.29 2.93 -8.01
C LEU A 20 19.74 2.52 -9.42
N GLU A 21 20.58 1.49 -9.55
CA GLU A 21 21.02 0.99 -10.85
C GLU A 21 19.81 0.56 -11.70
N SER A 22 18.82 -0.13 -11.09
CA SER A 22 17.61 -0.56 -11.78
C SER A 22 16.74 0.59 -12.27
N ILE A 23 16.76 1.73 -11.56
CA ILE A 23 16.01 2.95 -11.95
C ILE A 23 16.80 3.74 -12.99
N CYS A 24 18.11 3.91 -12.82
CA CYS A 24 18.97 4.62 -13.77
C CYS A 24 19.03 3.92 -15.13
N SER A 25 18.94 2.58 -15.16
CA SER A 25 18.96 1.77 -16.39
C SER A 25 17.60 1.65 -17.09
N GLN A 26 16.53 2.28 -16.58
CA GLN A 26 15.22 2.25 -17.25
C GLN A 26 15.29 2.77 -18.69
N THR A 27 14.52 2.14 -19.59
CA THR A 27 14.44 2.55 -21.00
C THR A 27 13.80 3.93 -21.18
N LEU A 28 12.86 4.30 -20.31
CA LEU A 28 12.32 5.66 -20.25
C LEU A 28 13.40 6.64 -19.76
N ARG A 29 13.81 7.56 -20.63
CA ARG A 29 14.87 8.54 -20.30
C ARG A 29 14.35 9.83 -19.64
N GLU A 30 13.14 10.22 -19.94
CA GLU A 30 12.52 11.46 -19.44
C GLU A 30 11.92 11.28 -18.04
N LEU A 31 12.74 10.89 -17.08
CA LEU A 31 12.40 10.73 -15.67
C LEU A 31 13.39 11.48 -14.77
N GLU A 32 12.97 11.80 -13.57
CA GLU A 32 13.83 12.20 -12.46
C GLU A 32 13.74 11.19 -11.34
N ILE A 33 14.77 11.10 -10.51
CA ILE A 33 14.88 10.19 -9.37
C ILE A 33 15.07 11.05 -8.14
N VAL A 34 14.04 11.19 -7.32
CA VAL A 34 14.07 12.00 -6.11
C VAL A 34 14.31 11.07 -4.93
N CYS A 35 15.56 11.04 -4.47
CA CYS A 35 16.01 10.27 -3.32
C CYS A 35 15.97 11.13 -2.07
N VAL A 36 15.29 10.69 -1.03
CA VAL A 36 15.28 11.37 0.27
C VAL A 36 16.03 10.52 1.27
N ASP A 37 17.20 11.02 1.70
CA ASP A 37 17.95 10.44 2.82
C ASP A 37 17.34 10.91 4.15
N ASP A 38 16.76 10.00 4.89
CA ASP A 38 16.07 10.27 6.17
C ASP A 38 17.06 10.24 7.36
N ALA A 39 18.18 10.97 7.22
CA ALA A 39 19.29 11.01 8.17
C ALA A 39 19.89 9.61 8.43
N SER A 40 20.28 8.90 7.38
CA SER A 40 20.95 7.59 7.47
C SER A 40 22.29 7.71 8.23
N THR A 41 22.59 6.66 9.00
CA THR A 41 23.82 6.55 9.80
C THR A 41 24.83 5.53 9.24
N ASP A 42 24.45 4.84 8.16
CA ASP A 42 25.27 3.91 7.39
C ASP A 42 25.82 4.57 6.10
N GLY A 43 26.36 3.79 5.17
CA GLY A 43 26.89 4.27 3.89
C GLY A 43 25.84 4.73 2.86
N SER A 44 24.54 4.70 3.17
CA SER A 44 23.48 5.03 2.21
C SER A 44 23.64 6.39 1.57
N LEU A 45 23.92 7.44 2.36
CA LEU A 45 24.11 8.79 1.83
C LEU A 45 25.31 8.89 0.87
N SER A 46 26.38 8.16 1.14
CA SER A 46 27.56 8.13 0.24
C SER A 46 27.20 7.53 -1.11
N ILE A 47 26.42 6.44 -1.12
CA ILE A 47 25.91 5.81 -2.34
C ILE A 47 25.03 6.78 -3.12
N LEU A 48 24.10 7.47 -2.45
CA LEU A 48 23.26 8.48 -3.12
C LEU A 48 24.06 9.57 -3.83
N ARG A 49 25.12 10.08 -3.19
CA ARG A 49 25.99 11.11 -3.76
C ARG A 49 26.76 10.60 -4.97
N GLU A 50 27.29 9.39 -4.90
CA GLU A 50 27.97 8.75 -6.04
C GLU A 50 27.02 8.61 -7.25
N PHE A 51 25.78 8.18 -7.05
CA PHE A 51 24.80 8.09 -8.14
C PHE A 51 24.41 9.46 -8.69
N ALA A 52 24.28 10.49 -7.85
CA ALA A 52 23.98 11.84 -8.29
C ALA A 52 25.11 12.48 -9.13
N GLU A 53 26.38 12.13 -8.85
CA GLU A 53 27.53 12.54 -9.65
C GLU A 53 27.54 11.85 -11.04
N ARG A 54 27.08 10.60 -11.11
CA ARG A 54 27.07 9.78 -12.36
C ARG A 54 25.86 10.02 -13.24
N ASP A 55 24.71 10.37 -12.66
CA ASP A 55 23.44 10.53 -13.38
C ASP A 55 22.71 11.81 -12.95
N PRO A 56 22.64 12.83 -13.80
CA PRO A 56 22.03 14.13 -13.47
C PRO A 56 20.53 14.05 -13.18
N ARG A 57 19.89 12.93 -13.46
CA ARG A 57 18.48 12.71 -13.12
C ARG A 57 18.28 12.41 -11.62
N VAL A 58 19.33 11.99 -10.91
CA VAL A 58 19.30 11.67 -9.48
C VAL A 58 19.43 12.96 -8.67
N LYS A 59 18.41 13.24 -7.88
CA LYS A 59 18.34 14.37 -6.96
C LYS A 59 18.34 13.86 -5.53
N VAL A 60 19.30 14.30 -4.73
CA VAL A 60 19.43 13.89 -3.32
C VAL A 60 18.93 15.01 -2.42
N VAL A 61 17.93 14.71 -1.62
CA VAL A 61 17.39 15.57 -0.58
C VAL A 61 17.72 14.95 0.77
N GLN A 62 18.36 15.71 1.65
CA GLN A 62 18.71 15.23 2.99
C GLN A 62 17.70 15.78 4.01
N ALA A 63 17.08 14.90 4.78
CA ALA A 63 16.29 15.31 5.93
C ALA A 63 17.23 15.68 7.10
N PRO A 64 16.91 16.70 7.90
CA PRO A 64 17.76 17.12 9.02
C PRO A 64 17.80 16.10 10.16
N GLU A 65 16.80 15.25 10.26
CA GLU A 65 16.61 14.20 11.27
C GLU A 65 15.76 13.06 10.70
N ASN A 66 15.81 11.89 11.31
CA ASN A 66 14.94 10.78 10.94
C ASN A 66 13.47 11.10 11.25
N GLY A 67 12.66 11.23 10.22
CA GLY A 67 11.23 11.52 10.30
C GLY A 67 10.34 10.34 9.92
N GLY A 68 10.94 9.24 9.46
CA GLY A 68 10.25 8.02 9.04
C GLY A 68 9.73 8.06 7.59
N LEU A 69 9.27 6.89 7.16
CA LEU A 69 8.92 6.61 5.75
C LEU A 69 7.91 7.58 5.15
N SER A 70 6.84 7.91 5.88
CA SER A 70 5.80 8.85 5.42
C SER A 70 6.36 10.24 5.16
N ARG A 71 7.17 10.77 6.10
CA ARG A 71 7.80 12.10 5.96
C ARG A 71 8.74 12.14 4.77
N SER A 72 9.53 11.09 4.60
CA SER A 72 10.46 10.98 3.47
C SER A 72 9.74 10.91 2.13
N ARG A 73 8.64 10.14 2.02
CA ARG A 73 7.80 10.12 0.82
C ARG A 73 7.12 11.48 0.56
N ASN A 74 6.61 12.14 1.59
CA ASN A 74 6.02 13.47 1.49
C ASN A 74 7.05 14.52 1.01
N LEU A 75 8.26 14.46 1.54
CA LEU A 75 9.36 15.33 1.12
C LEU A 75 9.76 15.05 -0.33
N ALA A 76 9.86 13.78 -0.74
CA ALA A 76 10.11 13.43 -2.13
C ALA A 76 9.02 13.95 -3.07
N MET A 77 7.75 13.83 -2.69
CA MET A 77 6.62 14.37 -3.46
C MET A 77 6.69 15.90 -3.61
N SER A 78 7.16 16.63 -2.60
CA SER A 78 7.28 18.09 -2.65
C SER A 78 8.36 18.58 -3.64
N HIS A 79 9.34 17.74 -3.95
CA HIS A 79 10.40 18.00 -4.93
C HIS A 79 10.10 17.47 -6.34
N ALA A 80 9.03 16.70 -6.50
CA ALA A 80 8.66 16.06 -7.75
C ALA A 80 8.06 17.04 -8.76
N VAL A 81 8.52 16.98 -10.02
CA VAL A 81 8.02 17.81 -11.12
C VAL A 81 7.43 16.99 -12.28
N GLY A 82 7.53 15.67 -12.24
CA GLY A 82 7.00 14.77 -13.25
C GLY A 82 5.48 14.79 -13.36
N GLU A 83 4.95 14.42 -14.51
CA GLU A 83 3.50 14.27 -14.72
C GLU A 83 2.92 13.19 -13.80
N TYR A 84 3.69 12.12 -13.61
CA TYR A 84 3.34 11.01 -12.70
C TYR A 84 4.38 10.86 -11.60
N LEU A 85 3.93 10.43 -10.44
CA LEU A 85 4.76 9.96 -9.33
C LEU A 85 4.83 8.43 -9.39
N PHE A 86 6.01 7.86 -9.21
CA PHE A 86 6.23 6.42 -9.09
C PHE A 86 7.00 6.13 -7.80
N LEU A 87 6.46 5.25 -6.96
CA LEU A 87 7.04 4.97 -5.64
C LEU A 87 7.86 3.67 -5.69
N VAL A 88 9.09 3.75 -5.17
CA VAL A 88 10.02 2.61 -5.07
C VAL A 88 10.60 2.57 -3.66
N ASP A 89 10.50 1.43 -3.00
CA ASP A 89 11.19 1.20 -1.74
C ASP A 89 12.68 0.91 -2.00
N SER A 90 13.57 1.51 -1.23
CA SER A 90 15.01 1.54 -1.50
C SER A 90 15.75 0.20 -1.35
N ASP A 91 15.07 -0.84 -0.88
CA ASP A 91 15.55 -2.22 -0.83
C ASP A 91 15.00 -3.12 -1.95
N ASP A 92 14.17 -2.57 -2.85
CA ASP A 92 13.56 -3.23 -3.99
C ASP A 92 14.24 -2.84 -5.32
N TRP A 93 13.86 -3.43 -6.44
CA TRP A 93 14.33 -3.04 -7.76
C TRP A 93 13.32 -3.32 -8.87
N LEU A 94 13.58 -2.77 -10.06
CA LEU A 94 12.67 -2.78 -11.21
C LEU A 94 13.24 -3.55 -12.39
N GLU A 95 12.38 -4.20 -13.18
CA GLU A 95 12.74 -4.62 -14.54
C GLU A 95 12.92 -3.39 -15.45
N THR A 96 13.86 -3.50 -16.40
CA THR A 96 14.44 -2.37 -17.14
C THR A 96 13.43 -1.54 -17.96
N ASP A 97 12.31 -2.09 -18.39
CA ASP A 97 11.31 -1.44 -19.27
C ASP A 97 9.99 -1.12 -18.56
N LEU A 98 9.92 -1.30 -17.23
CA LEU A 98 8.69 -1.13 -16.49
C LEU A 98 8.12 0.29 -16.60
N LEU A 99 8.96 1.30 -16.37
CA LEU A 99 8.48 2.70 -16.34
C LEU A 99 8.03 3.18 -17.73
N GLU A 100 8.68 2.74 -18.79
CA GLU A 100 8.26 3.04 -20.17
C GLU A 100 6.92 2.39 -20.49
N GLU A 101 6.74 1.12 -20.14
CA GLU A 101 5.46 0.42 -20.33
C GLU A 101 4.33 1.11 -19.57
N MET A 102 4.55 1.41 -18.28
CA MET A 102 3.55 2.07 -17.45
C MET A 102 3.19 3.46 -17.99
N TYR A 103 4.19 4.28 -18.35
CA TYR A 103 3.94 5.61 -18.89
C TYR A 103 3.19 5.56 -20.22
N ARG A 104 3.61 4.70 -21.15
CA ARG A 104 2.93 4.50 -22.43
C ARG A 104 1.46 4.10 -22.25
N ARG A 105 1.18 3.17 -21.34
CA ARG A 105 -0.21 2.78 -21.01
C ARG A 105 -0.99 3.90 -20.34
N ALA A 106 -0.37 4.65 -19.43
CA ALA A 106 -0.99 5.80 -18.78
C ALA A 106 -1.48 6.83 -19.81
N LYS A 107 -0.63 7.14 -20.79
CA LYS A 107 -0.97 8.11 -21.87
C LYS A 107 -2.02 7.55 -22.83
N ALA A 108 -1.88 6.30 -23.26
CA ALA A 108 -2.81 5.69 -24.22
C ALA A 108 -4.23 5.54 -23.65
N LEU A 109 -4.35 5.30 -22.34
CA LEU A 109 -5.64 5.05 -21.68
C LEU A 109 -6.15 6.25 -20.87
N ASP A 110 -5.42 7.36 -20.86
CA ASP A 110 -5.65 8.50 -19.96
C ASP A 110 -5.91 8.03 -18.52
N ALA A 111 -5.01 7.14 -18.05
CA ALA A 111 -5.13 6.56 -16.73
C ALA A 111 -4.55 7.48 -15.67
N ASP A 112 -5.24 7.61 -14.55
CA ASP A 112 -4.82 8.44 -13.44
C ASP A 112 -3.93 7.67 -12.46
N ARG A 113 -4.13 6.34 -12.40
CA ARG A 113 -3.35 5.45 -11.55
C ARG A 113 -2.97 4.17 -12.31
N LEU A 114 -1.77 3.66 -12.03
CA LEU A 114 -1.33 2.36 -12.52
C LEU A 114 -0.75 1.54 -11.37
N ALA A 115 -0.87 0.23 -11.49
CA ALA A 115 -0.24 -0.75 -10.62
C ALA A 115 0.39 -1.84 -11.49
N CYS A 116 1.48 -2.43 -11.03
CA CYS A 116 2.10 -3.59 -11.66
C CYS A 116 2.08 -4.81 -10.75
N GLY A 117 2.39 -5.97 -11.29
CA GLY A 117 2.62 -7.17 -10.51
C GLY A 117 3.99 -7.15 -9.82
N PHE A 118 4.12 -8.01 -8.82
CA PHE A 118 5.32 -8.16 -8.01
C PHE A 118 5.93 -9.53 -8.21
N ARG A 119 7.27 -9.59 -8.25
CA ARG A 119 8.06 -10.79 -8.05
C ARG A 119 8.70 -10.70 -6.66
N TYR A 120 8.52 -11.73 -5.84
CA TYR A 120 9.13 -11.76 -4.52
C TYR A 120 10.50 -12.41 -4.60
N TYR A 121 11.53 -11.72 -4.12
CA TYR A 121 12.88 -12.24 -3.96
C TYR A 121 13.14 -12.48 -2.48
N TYR A 122 13.48 -13.73 -2.13
CA TYR A 122 13.76 -14.12 -0.75
C TYR A 122 15.27 -14.27 -0.55
N GLU A 123 15.90 -13.43 0.27
CA GLU A 123 17.32 -13.55 0.58
C GLU A 123 17.70 -14.91 1.20
N SER A 124 16.82 -15.44 2.06
CA SER A 124 17.01 -16.75 2.69
C SER A 124 16.73 -17.96 1.77
N ALA A 125 16.16 -17.73 0.62
CA ALA A 125 15.81 -18.78 -0.37
C ALA A 125 15.79 -18.16 -1.79
N PRO A 126 16.97 -17.83 -2.38
CA PRO A 126 17.05 -17.11 -3.65
C PRO A 126 16.41 -17.85 -4.84
N ASP A 127 16.36 -19.18 -4.79
CA ASP A 127 15.75 -20.02 -5.83
C ASP A 127 14.21 -20.10 -5.72
N ARG A 128 13.63 -19.52 -4.66
CA ARG A 128 12.18 -19.47 -4.49
C ARG A 128 11.60 -18.34 -5.33
N GLU A 129 10.76 -18.68 -6.27
CA GLU A 129 9.99 -17.74 -7.08
C GLU A 129 8.53 -17.72 -6.64
N ASP A 130 8.13 -16.64 -5.98
CA ASP A 130 6.71 -16.31 -5.76
C ASP A 130 6.38 -15.04 -6.57
N ARG A 131 5.24 -15.04 -7.23
CA ARG A 131 4.76 -13.88 -8.00
C ARG A 131 3.38 -13.49 -7.49
N PHE A 132 3.15 -12.21 -7.41
CA PHE A 132 1.83 -11.63 -7.28
C PHE A 132 1.50 -10.97 -8.61
N LEU A 133 0.62 -11.59 -9.35
CA LEU A 133 0.03 -10.97 -10.53
C LEU A 133 -1.35 -10.53 -10.12
N PRO A 134 -1.77 -9.33 -10.49
CA PRO A 134 -3.13 -8.88 -10.26
C PRO A 134 -4.11 -9.57 -11.25
N GLU A 135 -4.05 -10.91 -11.31
CA GLU A 135 -4.84 -11.72 -12.26
C GLU A 135 -6.34 -11.64 -11.98
N ASP A 136 -6.72 -11.49 -10.70
CA ASP A 136 -8.11 -11.18 -10.32
C ASP A 136 -8.55 -9.79 -10.80
N MET A 137 -7.59 -9.00 -11.27
CA MET A 137 -7.77 -7.73 -11.96
C MET A 137 -7.44 -7.89 -13.44
N ALA A 138 -7.84 -9.02 -14.06
CA ALA A 138 -7.70 -9.19 -15.51
C ALA A 138 -8.04 -7.86 -16.18
N PRO A 139 -7.14 -7.30 -17.00
CA PRO A 139 -7.44 -6.03 -17.64
C PRO A 139 -8.77 -6.22 -18.37
N PRO A 140 -9.77 -5.41 -18.05
CA PRO A 140 -11.03 -5.48 -18.81
C PRO A 140 -10.67 -5.29 -20.27
N GLU A 141 -11.52 -5.71 -21.18
CA GLU A 141 -11.32 -5.55 -22.62
C GLU A 141 -10.82 -4.13 -22.99
N LYS A 142 -11.20 -3.13 -22.18
CA LYS A 142 -10.79 -1.72 -22.32
C LYS A 142 -9.37 -1.42 -21.81
N GLY A 143 -8.67 -2.35 -21.15
CA GLY A 143 -7.32 -2.16 -20.58
C GLY A 143 -7.27 -1.32 -19.29
N TRP A 144 -8.41 -0.85 -18.76
CA TRP A 144 -8.52 -0.08 -17.52
C TRP A 144 -9.81 -0.37 -16.77
N LEU A 145 -9.83 -0.12 -15.47
CA LEU A 145 -10.98 -0.18 -14.59
C LEU A 145 -11.38 1.23 -14.14
N PRO A 146 -12.70 1.50 -13.98
CA PRO A 146 -13.13 2.73 -13.33
C PRO A 146 -12.75 2.71 -11.85
N CYS A 147 -12.37 3.85 -11.30
CA CYS A 147 -12.13 4.00 -9.88
C CYS A 147 -13.47 4.23 -9.17
N THR A 148 -14.03 3.18 -8.61
CA THR A 148 -15.33 3.16 -7.93
C THR A 148 -15.24 2.47 -6.58
N PRO A 149 -16.27 2.59 -5.71
CA PRO A 149 -16.33 1.86 -4.43
C PRO A 149 -16.15 0.34 -4.57
N GLU A 150 -16.55 -0.27 -5.71
CA GLU A 150 -16.43 -1.71 -5.96
C GLU A 150 -15.02 -2.12 -6.37
N THR A 151 -14.26 -1.20 -6.96
CA THR A 151 -12.92 -1.48 -7.51
C THR A 151 -11.79 -1.14 -6.56
N ILE A 152 -11.98 -0.19 -5.62
CA ILE A 152 -10.94 0.26 -4.70
C ILE A 152 -10.28 -0.89 -3.92
N GLY A 153 -11.06 -1.83 -3.40
CA GLY A 153 -10.56 -2.99 -2.65
C GLY A 153 -9.96 -4.10 -3.52
N LYS A 154 -10.03 -3.98 -4.85
CA LYS A 154 -9.44 -4.94 -5.79
C LYS A 154 -8.03 -4.55 -6.21
N ILE A 155 -7.68 -3.28 -6.08
CA ILE A 155 -6.36 -2.76 -6.45
C ILE A 155 -5.42 -2.90 -5.26
N HIS A 156 -4.20 -3.37 -5.52
CA HIS A 156 -3.17 -3.46 -4.49
C HIS A 156 -2.90 -2.08 -3.87
N HIS A 157 -2.89 -2.01 -2.54
CA HIS A 157 -2.73 -0.75 -1.80
C HIS A 157 -1.27 -0.40 -1.48
N GLY A 158 -0.32 -1.32 -1.66
CA GLY A 158 1.10 -1.05 -1.40
C GLY A 158 1.61 0.12 -2.23
N ALA A 159 2.47 0.93 -1.63
CA ALA A 159 3.05 2.09 -2.29
C ALA A 159 4.07 1.69 -3.36
N GLY A 160 4.90 0.68 -3.11
CA GLY A 160 5.87 0.18 -4.09
C GLY A 160 5.17 -0.27 -5.38
N GLY A 161 5.69 0.16 -6.53
CA GLY A 161 5.11 -0.15 -7.84
C GLY A 161 3.83 0.60 -8.20
N MET A 162 3.42 1.58 -7.40
CA MET A 162 2.31 2.47 -7.70
C MET A 162 2.78 3.64 -8.56
N MET A 163 2.08 3.88 -9.68
CA MET A 163 2.21 5.13 -10.44
C MET A 163 0.89 5.92 -10.34
N ILE A 164 0.99 7.21 -10.04
CA ILE A 164 -0.17 8.10 -9.85
C ILE A 164 0.06 9.45 -10.52
N ARG A 165 -0.97 10.01 -11.14
CA ARG A 165 -0.94 11.36 -11.73
C ARG A 165 -0.73 12.40 -10.62
N ARG A 166 0.40 13.12 -10.67
CA ARG A 166 0.83 14.09 -9.64
C ARG A 166 -0.23 15.17 -9.37
N SER A 167 -0.88 15.67 -10.41
CA SER A 167 -1.90 16.72 -10.26
C SER A 167 -3.09 16.33 -9.39
N ILE A 168 -3.42 15.05 -9.26
CA ILE A 168 -4.47 14.57 -8.37
C ILE A 168 -4.02 14.71 -6.91
N VAL A 169 -2.80 14.26 -6.61
CA VAL A 169 -2.22 14.34 -5.26
C VAL A 169 -2.10 15.79 -4.80
N GLU A 170 -1.64 16.67 -5.70
CA GLU A 170 -1.48 18.11 -5.41
C GLU A 170 -2.83 18.82 -5.24
N LYS A 171 -3.76 18.61 -6.18
CA LYS A 171 -5.07 19.25 -6.16
C LYS A 171 -5.85 18.98 -4.87
N HIS A 172 -5.73 17.75 -4.36
CA HIS A 172 -6.46 17.33 -3.15
C HIS A 172 -5.60 17.37 -1.89
N GLY A 173 -4.36 17.85 -1.96
CA GLY A 173 -3.46 18.00 -0.82
C GLY A 173 -3.11 16.67 -0.12
N ILE A 174 -3.20 15.54 -0.84
CA ILE A 174 -3.03 14.21 -0.25
C ILE A 174 -1.57 13.97 0.14
N ARG A 175 -1.35 13.49 1.36
CA ARG A 175 -0.02 13.17 1.91
C ARG A 175 -0.08 11.86 2.67
N PHE A 176 1.07 11.18 2.78
CA PHE A 176 1.20 10.04 3.67
C PHE A 176 1.08 10.49 5.12
N PRO A 177 0.31 9.78 5.98
CA PRO A 177 0.20 10.13 7.39
C PRO A 177 1.50 9.83 8.12
N GLU A 178 2.04 10.81 8.84
CA GLU A 178 3.28 10.65 9.60
C GLU A 178 3.04 9.91 10.91
N GLY A 179 4.00 9.08 11.32
CA GLY A 179 3.92 8.32 12.57
C GLY A 179 2.93 7.15 12.57
N VAL A 180 2.40 6.77 11.41
CA VAL A 180 1.42 5.69 11.26
C VAL A 180 2.02 4.59 10.40
N ALA A 181 2.00 3.35 10.88
CA ALA A 181 2.28 2.20 10.04
C ALA A 181 1.07 1.90 9.12
N CYS A 182 1.29 1.21 8.00
CA CYS A 182 0.27 1.03 6.96
C CYS A 182 -0.17 2.36 6.29
N GLU A 183 0.75 3.30 6.18
CA GLU A 183 0.59 4.59 5.54
C GLU A 183 0.19 4.47 4.07
N ASP A 184 0.61 3.39 3.43
CA ASP A 184 0.27 3.02 2.06
C ASP A 184 -1.22 2.70 1.90
N LEU A 185 -1.82 2.03 2.88
CA LEU A 185 -3.26 1.77 2.92
C LEU A 185 -4.04 3.09 2.97
N TYR A 186 -3.63 4.02 3.86
CA TYR A 186 -4.26 5.34 3.91
C TYR A 186 -4.14 6.04 2.56
N PHE A 187 -2.93 6.15 2.02
CA PHE A 187 -2.68 6.85 0.77
C PHE A 187 -3.51 6.29 -0.39
N HIS A 188 -3.64 4.96 -0.44
CA HIS A 188 -4.50 4.29 -1.42
C HIS A 188 -5.96 4.74 -1.32
N TYR A 189 -6.54 4.72 -0.11
CA TYR A 189 -7.94 5.10 0.10
C TYR A 189 -8.16 6.61 -0.02
N ALA A 190 -7.17 7.43 0.31
CA ALA A 190 -7.22 8.88 0.14
C ALA A 190 -7.21 9.32 -1.33
N VAL A 191 -6.37 8.67 -2.17
CA VAL A 191 -6.18 9.10 -3.56
C VAL A 191 -7.19 8.47 -4.53
N PHE A 192 -7.63 7.24 -4.27
CA PHE A 192 -8.42 6.44 -5.21
C PHE A 192 -9.75 7.08 -5.62
N PRO A 193 -10.53 7.72 -4.74
CA PRO A 193 -11.80 8.36 -5.10
C PRO A 193 -11.65 9.50 -6.12
N TRP A 194 -10.48 10.09 -6.22
CA TRP A 194 -10.20 11.21 -7.11
C TRP A 194 -9.66 10.78 -8.48
N CYS A 195 -9.35 9.50 -8.64
CA CYS A 195 -8.96 8.91 -9.91
C CYS A 195 -10.18 8.49 -10.71
N ARG A 196 -10.10 8.58 -12.03
CA ARG A 196 -11.17 8.12 -12.94
C ARG A 196 -10.88 6.71 -13.45
N ARG A 197 -9.63 6.44 -13.76
CA ARG A 197 -9.19 5.20 -14.40
C ARG A 197 -7.95 4.64 -13.72
N VAL A 198 -8.00 3.36 -13.41
CA VAL A 198 -6.82 2.60 -13.00
C VAL A 198 -6.48 1.57 -14.06
N CYS A 199 -5.22 1.55 -14.49
CA CYS A 199 -4.66 0.53 -15.38
C CYS A 199 -3.79 -0.42 -14.57
N VAL A 200 -3.84 -1.70 -14.91
CA VAL A 200 -2.99 -2.72 -14.30
C VAL A 200 -2.06 -3.30 -15.36
N VAL A 201 -0.78 -3.30 -15.07
CA VAL A 201 0.24 -3.99 -15.87
C VAL A 201 0.36 -5.41 -15.32
N SER A 202 -0.17 -6.40 -16.05
CA SER A 202 -0.21 -7.81 -15.65
C SER A 202 1.15 -8.50 -15.80
N ARG A 203 2.22 -7.82 -15.38
CA ARG A 203 3.59 -8.32 -15.40
C ARG A 203 4.24 -8.09 -14.04
N ALA A 204 4.93 -9.09 -13.51
CA ALA A 204 5.65 -9.01 -12.24
C ALA A 204 7.01 -8.32 -12.45
N ALA A 205 6.98 -7.01 -12.72
CA ALA A 205 8.15 -6.22 -13.08
C ALA A 205 8.71 -5.35 -11.94
N TYR A 206 8.03 -5.31 -10.81
CA TYR A 206 8.56 -4.78 -9.55
C TYR A 206 9.07 -5.95 -8.71
N VAL A 207 10.32 -5.92 -8.30
CA VAL A 207 10.91 -7.01 -7.51
C VAL A 207 10.97 -6.60 -6.05
N TYR A 208 10.10 -7.23 -5.26
CA TYR A 208 9.97 -6.99 -3.83
C TYR A 208 10.92 -7.91 -3.04
N ARG A 209 11.88 -7.32 -2.32
CA ARG A 209 12.84 -8.05 -1.50
C ARG A 209 12.23 -8.46 -0.16
N LYS A 210 12.28 -9.75 0.15
CA LYS A 210 11.95 -10.32 1.45
C LYS A 210 13.23 -10.57 2.23
N ARG A 211 13.54 -9.68 3.18
CA ARG A 211 14.74 -9.73 4.02
C ARG A 211 14.41 -9.66 5.51
N ALA A 212 15.35 -10.10 6.35
CA ALA A 212 15.27 -9.89 7.79
C ALA A 212 15.37 -8.39 8.12
N GLY A 213 14.71 -7.95 9.18
CA GLY A 213 14.72 -6.55 9.61
C GLY A 213 13.90 -5.59 8.77
N SER A 214 13.13 -6.07 7.76
CA SER A 214 12.16 -5.22 7.07
C SER A 214 11.00 -4.83 7.99
N ILE A 215 10.37 -3.67 7.74
CA ILE A 215 9.18 -3.21 8.50
C ILE A 215 8.11 -4.30 8.50
N THR A 216 7.85 -4.95 7.37
CA THR A 216 6.86 -6.02 7.25
C THR A 216 7.21 -7.28 8.03
N SER A 217 8.50 -7.57 8.28
CA SER A 217 8.90 -8.70 9.11
C SER A 217 8.55 -8.49 10.60
N GLY A 218 8.52 -7.24 11.06
CA GLY A 218 8.10 -6.86 12.41
C GLY A 218 6.63 -7.18 12.69
N PHE A 219 5.74 -7.08 11.71
CA PHE A 219 4.33 -7.47 11.86
C PHE A 219 4.15 -8.98 12.11
N ALA A 220 5.04 -9.81 11.56
CA ALA A 220 4.92 -11.26 11.65
C ALA A 220 5.20 -11.83 13.05
N SER A 221 5.81 -11.07 13.95
CA SER A 221 6.17 -11.51 15.32
C SER A 221 4.96 -11.75 16.25
N GLY A 222 3.73 -11.36 15.84
CA GLY A 222 2.49 -11.61 16.61
C GLY A 222 2.35 -10.77 17.90
N SER A 223 3.21 -9.77 18.11
CA SER A 223 3.20 -8.89 19.29
C SER A 223 3.28 -7.41 18.93
N SER A 224 3.15 -7.06 17.65
CA SER A 224 3.34 -5.71 17.18
C SER A 224 2.11 -4.83 17.43
N LEU A 225 2.28 -3.78 18.24
CA LEU A 225 1.28 -2.73 18.42
C LEU A 225 1.08 -1.88 17.16
N GLN A 226 2.03 -1.89 16.23
CA GLN A 226 1.89 -1.22 14.93
C GLN A 226 0.69 -1.71 14.13
N SER A 227 0.23 -2.95 14.37
CA SER A 227 -1.02 -3.44 13.76
C SER A 227 -2.26 -2.66 14.20
N LEU A 228 -2.22 -1.90 15.29
CA LEU A 228 -3.32 -1.02 15.71
C LEU A 228 -3.51 0.15 14.75
N ASP A 229 -2.48 0.50 13.99
CA ASP A 229 -2.53 1.58 13.01
C ASP A 229 -3.51 1.32 11.86
N TYR A 230 -3.92 0.07 11.64
CA TYR A 230 -5.08 -0.20 10.78
C TYR A 230 -6.36 0.52 11.26
N LEU A 231 -6.54 0.70 12.58
CA LEU A 231 -7.65 1.47 13.12
C LEU A 231 -7.43 2.97 12.96
N THR A 232 -6.22 3.44 13.23
CA THR A 232 -5.81 4.84 12.98
C THR A 232 -6.04 5.22 11.51
N VAL A 233 -5.63 4.36 10.58
CA VAL A 233 -5.91 4.56 9.14
C VAL A 233 -7.41 4.64 8.87
N ALA A 234 -8.21 3.77 9.47
CA ALA A 234 -9.66 3.83 9.29
C ALA A 234 -10.26 5.13 9.81
N GLU A 235 -9.80 5.63 10.95
CA GLU A 235 -10.24 6.92 11.52
C GLU A 235 -9.85 8.09 10.60
N LEU A 236 -8.64 8.09 10.05
CA LEU A 236 -8.16 9.10 9.11
C LEU A 236 -8.96 9.10 7.79
N VAL A 237 -9.19 7.94 7.19
CA VAL A 237 -9.99 7.81 5.97
C VAL A 237 -11.42 8.23 6.21
N LEU A 238 -12.02 7.84 7.34
CA LEU A 238 -13.38 8.24 7.73
C LEU A 238 -13.51 9.75 7.80
N LYS A 239 -12.57 10.41 8.50
CA LYS A 239 -12.53 11.86 8.63
C LYS A 239 -12.44 12.52 7.25
N GLU A 240 -11.47 12.13 6.44
CA GLU A 240 -11.24 12.71 5.12
C GLU A 240 -12.45 12.54 4.19
N TRP A 241 -13.05 11.35 4.15
CA TRP A 241 -14.20 11.11 3.30
C TRP A 241 -15.47 11.82 3.75
N LYS A 242 -15.61 12.08 5.07
CA LYS A 242 -16.68 12.94 5.61
C LYS A 242 -16.48 14.39 5.18
N GLU A 243 -15.27 14.93 5.37
CA GLU A 243 -14.92 16.31 5.01
C GLU A 243 -15.06 16.54 3.49
N ALA A 244 -14.74 15.54 2.68
CA ALA A 244 -14.90 15.55 1.23
C ALA A 244 -16.34 15.30 0.75
N GLY A 245 -17.26 14.89 1.63
CA GLY A 245 -18.65 14.58 1.28
C GLY A 245 -18.87 13.31 0.48
N ILE A 246 -17.87 12.40 0.41
CA ILE A 246 -17.90 11.18 -0.40
C ILE A 246 -18.16 9.90 0.42
N LEU A 247 -18.25 10.01 1.75
CA LEU A 247 -18.39 8.85 2.63
C LEU A 247 -19.60 7.99 2.27
N GLU A 248 -20.72 8.59 1.93
CA GLU A 248 -21.93 7.82 1.62
C GLU A 248 -21.76 6.97 0.37
N GLU A 249 -21.14 7.50 -0.67
CA GLU A 249 -20.84 6.76 -1.90
C GLU A 249 -19.84 5.61 -1.61
N TYR A 250 -18.78 5.87 -0.85
CA TYR A 250 -17.70 4.90 -0.57
C TYR A 250 -17.92 4.08 0.71
N ARG A 251 -19.08 4.19 1.38
CA ARG A 251 -19.37 3.58 2.68
C ARG A 251 -19.11 2.05 2.70
N THR A 252 -19.55 1.34 1.68
CA THR A 252 -19.32 -0.11 1.59
C THR A 252 -17.83 -0.46 1.43
N ALA A 253 -17.09 0.35 0.68
CA ALA A 253 -15.64 0.17 0.54
C ALA A 253 -14.94 0.42 1.89
N PHE A 254 -15.36 1.45 2.63
CA PHE A 254 -14.91 1.72 3.99
C PHE A 254 -15.15 0.52 4.92
N LEU A 255 -16.35 -0.04 4.91
CA LEU A 255 -16.68 -1.22 5.73
C LEU A 255 -15.79 -2.42 5.42
N LYS A 256 -15.49 -2.69 4.15
CA LYS A 256 -14.56 -3.75 3.74
C LYS A 256 -13.14 -3.50 4.23
N MET A 257 -12.65 -2.27 4.11
CA MET A 257 -11.34 -1.86 4.64
C MET A 257 -11.29 -2.04 6.16
N LEU A 258 -12.31 -1.59 6.89
CA LEU A 258 -12.42 -1.73 8.34
C LEU A 258 -12.40 -3.21 8.77
N VAL A 259 -13.15 -4.06 8.08
CA VAL A 259 -13.14 -5.51 8.33
C VAL A 259 -11.76 -6.12 8.08
N MET A 260 -11.09 -5.74 7.01
CA MET A 260 -9.73 -6.16 6.71
C MET A 260 -8.75 -5.71 7.82
N GLY A 261 -8.80 -4.44 8.21
CA GLY A 261 -7.95 -3.88 9.27
C GLY A 261 -8.13 -4.61 10.60
N VAL A 262 -9.37 -4.79 11.06
CA VAL A 262 -9.65 -5.51 12.32
C VAL A 262 -9.17 -6.98 12.25
N ARG A 263 -9.27 -7.63 11.09
CA ARG A 263 -8.75 -9.00 10.92
C ARG A 263 -7.21 -9.02 11.06
N ASN A 264 -6.52 -8.03 10.51
CA ASN A 264 -5.06 -7.90 10.64
C ASN A 264 -4.65 -7.59 12.08
N ILE A 265 -5.35 -6.68 12.75
CA ILE A 265 -5.13 -6.41 14.19
C ILE A 265 -5.27 -7.69 14.99
N ARG A 266 -6.34 -8.47 14.77
CA ARG A 266 -6.54 -9.75 15.48
C ARG A 266 -5.49 -10.81 15.19
N LYS A 267 -4.85 -10.75 14.02
CA LYS A 267 -3.79 -11.67 13.64
C LYS A 267 -2.45 -11.30 14.28
N TYR A 268 -2.17 -10.02 14.44
CA TYR A 268 -0.84 -9.52 14.77
C TYR A 268 -0.75 -8.81 16.14
N ALA A 269 -1.85 -8.26 16.68
CA ALA A 269 -1.83 -7.56 17.95
C ALA A 269 -2.02 -8.51 19.17
N PRO A 270 -1.46 -8.14 20.32
CA PRO A 270 -1.69 -8.86 21.58
C PRO A 270 -3.18 -9.00 21.91
N HIS A 271 -3.56 -10.15 22.52
CA HIS A 271 -4.95 -10.42 22.88
C HIS A 271 -5.57 -9.38 23.82
N ALA A 272 -4.74 -8.77 24.68
CA ALA A 272 -5.18 -7.78 25.68
C ALA A 272 -5.87 -6.56 25.03
N VAL A 273 -5.43 -6.11 23.84
CA VAL A 273 -5.97 -4.91 23.16
C VAL A 273 -7.18 -5.20 22.27
N GLN A 274 -7.47 -6.47 21.98
CA GLN A 274 -8.51 -6.83 21.00
C GLN A 274 -9.94 -6.45 21.45
N LYS A 275 -10.21 -6.46 22.75
CA LYS A 275 -11.50 -6.02 23.30
C LYS A 275 -11.71 -4.52 23.09
N GLU A 276 -10.67 -3.73 23.34
CA GLU A 276 -10.71 -2.27 23.15
C GLU A 276 -10.90 -1.92 21.70
N VAL A 277 -10.15 -2.55 20.79
CA VAL A 277 -10.32 -2.37 19.33
C VAL A 277 -11.75 -2.68 18.90
N THR A 278 -12.32 -3.80 19.39
CA THR A 278 -13.71 -4.17 19.06
C THR A 278 -14.70 -3.11 19.54
N ARG A 279 -14.48 -2.55 20.74
CA ARG A 279 -15.33 -1.47 21.29
C ARG A 279 -15.24 -0.22 20.45
N LYS A 280 -14.02 0.26 20.13
CA LYS A 280 -13.80 1.44 19.28
C LYS A 280 -14.47 1.28 17.91
N VAL A 281 -14.32 0.12 17.28
CA VAL A 281 -14.98 -0.19 16.00
C VAL A 281 -16.50 -0.16 16.12
N ALA A 282 -17.06 -0.75 17.19
CA ALA A 282 -18.50 -0.75 17.43
C ALA A 282 -19.03 0.68 17.63
N ASP A 283 -18.29 1.50 18.37
CA ASP A 283 -18.64 2.90 18.62
C ASP A 283 -18.60 3.70 17.30
N MET A 284 -17.55 3.55 16.50
CA MET A 284 -17.44 4.17 15.16
C MET A 284 -18.63 3.78 14.26
N LEU A 285 -18.96 2.49 14.19
CA LEU A 285 -20.08 2.00 13.37
C LEU A 285 -21.42 2.59 13.78
N ARG A 286 -21.65 2.78 15.10
CA ARG A 286 -22.91 3.34 15.64
C ARG A 286 -22.97 4.85 15.48
N GLN A 287 -21.93 5.56 15.90
CA GLN A 287 -21.89 7.03 15.89
C GLN A 287 -22.04 7.60 14.49
N GLU A 288 -21.42 6.95 13.53
CA GLU A 288 -21.43 7.38 12.12
C GLU A 288 -22.50 6.68 11.27
N ASN A 289 -23.33 5.80 11.88
CA ASN A 289 -24.35 5.00 11.19
C ASN A 289 -23.80 4.30 9.92
N LEU A 290 -22.58 3.74 10.06
CA LEU A 290 -21.84 3.21 8.92
C LEU A 290 -22.38 1.87 8.41
N TYR A 291 -22.88 1.00 9.28
CA TYR A 291 -23.38 -0.31 8.89
C TYR A 291 -24.91 -0.38 8.93
N ARG A 292 -25.51 -0.53 7.77
CA ARG A 292 -26.95 -0.65 7.52
C ARG A 292 -27.24 -2.01 6.91
N PRO A 293 -27.61 -3.02 7.71
CA PRO A 293 -27.71 -4.41 7.23
C PRO A 293 -28.64 -4.61 6.02
N ALA A 294 -29.71 -3.84 5.91
CA ALA A 294 -30.65 -3.94 4.80
C ALA A 294 -30.04 -3.52 3.45
N GLU A 295 -29.12 -2.56 3.49
CA GLU A 295 -28.46 -2.02 2.30
C GLU A 295 -27.13 -2.75 2.02
N ASP A 296 -26.31 -2.92 3.06
CA ASP A 296 -24.93 -3.35 2.92
C ASP A 296 -24.74 -4.83 2.65
N ASN A 297 -25.67 -5.68 3.11
CA ASN A 297 -25.56 -7.14 2.92
C ASN A 297 -25.59 -7.58 1.45
N ALA A 298 -26.06 -6.74 0.54
CA ALA A 298 -25.99 -7.00 -0.89
C ALA A 298 -24.57 -6.87 -1.46
N CYS A 299 -23.76 -5.98 -0.86
CA CYS A 299 -22.40 -5.64 -1.32
C CYS A 299 -21.27 -6.27 -0.48
N LEU A 300 -21.63 -6.79 0.71
CA LEU A 300 -20.71 -7.46 1.62
C LEU A 300 -20.84 -8.99 1.48
N SER A 301 -19.72 -9.69 1.65
CA SER A 301 -19.79 -11.13 1.80
C SER A 301 -20.59 -11.49 3.07
N ARG A 302 -21.24 -12.67 3.07
CA ARG A 302 -21.96 -13.18 4.24
C ARG A 302 -21.12 -13.20 5.52
N ARG A 303 -19.78 -13.33 5.40
CA ARG A 303 -18.84 -13.33 6.51
C ARG A 303 -18.61 -11.91 7.05
N GLU A 304 -18.44 -10.94 6.19
CA GLU A 304 -18.27 -9.53 6.57
C GLU A 304 -19.51 -9.00 7.27
N GLY A 305 -20.70 -9.22 6.73
CA GLY A 305 -21.95 -8.83 7.35
C GLY A 305 -22.14 -9.45 8.76
N LYS A 306 -21.76 -10.75 8.95
CA LYS A 306 -21.80 -11.39 10.26
C LYS A 306 -20.81 -10.76 11.25
N LEU A 307 -19.62 -10.36 10.81
CA LEU A 307 -18.63 -9.71 11.66
C LEU A 307 -19.10 -8.33 12.11
N LEU A 308 -19.57 -7.50 11.19
CA LEU A 308 -20.09 -6.16 11.49
C LEU A 308 -21.28 -6.22 12.45
N LYS A 309 -22.22 -7.14 12.21
CA LYS A 309 -23.38 -7.36 13.11
C LYS A 309 -22.94 -7.78 14.51
N ALA A 310 -21.93 -8.65 14.62
CA ALA A 310 -21.41 -9.10 15.92
C ALA A 310 -20.75 -7.94 16.69
N TRP A 311 -19.97 -7.10 16.01
CA TRP A 311 -19.35 -5.93 16.63
C TRP A 311 -20.38 -4.90 17.07
N MET A 312 -21.38 -4.61 16.25
CA MET A 312 -22.51 -3.76 16.62
C MET A 312 -23.25 -4.27 17.87
N GLY A 313 -23.37 -5.57 18.05
CA GLY A 313 -23.98 -6.20 19.23
C GLY A 313 -23.05 -6.29 20.45
N GLY A 314 -21.88 -5.66 20.43
CA GLY A 314 -20.90 -5.69 21.53
C GLY A 314 -20.24 -7.07 21.75
N LYS A 315 -20.42 -8.00 20.83
CA LYS A 315 -19.80 -9.32 20.89
C LYS A 315 -18.37 -9.24 20.33
N SER A 316 -17.39 -9.25 21.20
CA SER A 316 -15.96 -9.26 20.84
C SER A 316 -15.50 -10.57 20.18
N GLY A 317 -16.34 -11.57 20.09
CA GLY A 317 -16.02 -12.88 19.60
C GLY A 317 -17.10 -13.51 18.74
N LEU A 318 -16.92 -13.57 17.43
CA LEU A 318 -17.08 -14.84 16.77
C LEU A 318 -15.81 -15.61 17.10
N ASP A 319 -15.96 -16.63 17.98
CA ASP A 319 -14.87 -17.44 18.47
C ASP A 319 -14.09 -18.05 17.29
N PHE A 320 -12.99 -17.40 16.93
CA PHE A 320 -12.11 -17.84 15.84
C PHE A 320 -11.45 -19.19 16.16
N SER A 321 -11.50 -19.64 17.43
CA SER A 321 -11.02 -20.96 17.82
C SER A 321 -11.75 -22.07 17.04
N TYR A 322 -13.04 -21.89 16.76
CA TYR A 322 -13.83 -22.83 15.94
C TYR A 322 -13.35 -22.88 14.48
N TYR A 323 -13.01 -21.74 13.88
CA TYR A 323 -12.56 -21.69 12.48
C TYR A 323 -11.08 -22.10 12.33
N TRP A 324 -10.24 -21.78 13.33
CA TRP A 324 -8.85 -22.25 13.37
C TRP A 324 -8.78 -23.78 13.52
N LYS A 325 -9.61 -24.37 14.37
CA LYS A 325 -9.76 -25.83 14.47
C LYS A 325 -10.24 -26.46 13.17
N LYS A 326 -11.14 -25.80 12.42
CA LYS A 326 -11.65 -26.29 11.14
C LYS A 326 -10.63 -26.16 10.01
N MET A 327 -9.83 -25.09 9.98
CA MET A 327 -8.72 -24.92 9.01
C MET A 327 -7.55 -25.88 9.31
N ARG A 328 -7.17 -26.08 10.56
CA ARG A 328 -6.18 -27.11 10.93
C ARG A 328 -6.65 -28.52 10.52
N LYS A 329 -7.94 -28.85 10.67
CA LYS A 329 -8.48 -30.13 10.20
C LYS A 329 -8.52 -30.23 8.66
N ALA A 330 -8.75 -29.14 7.95
CA ALA A 330 -8.70 -29.12 6.49
C ALA A 330 -7.26 -29.20 5.94
N GLY A 331 -6.32 -28.47 6.53
CA GLY A 331 -4.89 -28.54 6.19
C GLY A 331 -4.26 -29.90 6.52
N ALA A 332 -4.66 -30.51 7.64
CA ALA A 332 -4.20 -31.87 7.99
C ALA A 332 -4.79 -32.98 7.09
N ARG A 333 -5.88 -32.72 6.38
CA ARG A 333 -6.43 -33.63 5.36
C ARG A 333 -5.74 -33.50 4.00
N LEU A 334 -5.17 -32.32 3.68
CA LEU A 334 -4.37 -32.08 2.47
C LEU A 334 -2.94 -32.62 2.56
N LEU A 335 -2.40 -32.77 3.78
CA LEU A 335 -1.06 -33.34 4.01
C LEU A 335 -1.08 -34.88 4.20
N ARG A 336 -2.25 -35.53 4.08
CA ARG A 336 -2.42 -36.99 4.13
C ARG A 336 -2.94 -37.61 2.82
N ARG A 337 -2.81 -36.86 1.74
CA ARG A 337 -3.01 -37.39 0.36
C ARG A 337 -1.71 -37.07 -0.44
#